data_48d09eafec483eab479b4de5beeac11e
#
_entry.id   48d09eafec483eab479b4de5beeac11e
#
_cell.length_a   1.000
_cell.length_b   1.000
_cell.length_c   1.000
_cell.angle_alpha   90.00
_cell.angle_beta   90.00
_cell.angle_gamma   90.00
#
_symmetry.space_group_name_H-M   'P 1'
#
loop_
_entity.id
_entity.type
_entity.pdbx_description
1 polymer ?
#
loop_
_entity_poly.entity_id
_entity_poly.type
_entity_poly.pdbx_seq_one_letter_code
_entity_poly.pdbx_strand_id
1 'polypeptide(L)'
;MKVLHVAAEVYPLVKTGGLADVTAALPPALAQAGADVRLLLPGLPAILDAVQSARTVVDIGACFGALRVRLLLGRMPGTHLPVYVIDAPHLYRRPGGPYQAPDGQEWTDNLRRFALLGWVAAHLAADDADP
;
A
#
# COMPACT_ATOMS: atom_id res chain seq x y z
N MET A 1 19.38 -1.26 -9.03
CA MET A 1 18.59 -2.20 -8.21
C MET A 1 17.14 -1.71 -8.15
N LYS A 2 16.21 -2.60 -8.35
CA LYS A 2 14.79 -2.32 -8.17
C LYS A 2 14.36 -2.76 -6.79
N VAL A 3 13.65 -1.89 -6.07
CA VAL A 3 13.18 -2.15 -4.71
C VAL A 3 11.68 -1.89 -4.64
N LEU A 4 10.92 -2.87 -4.13
CA LEU A 4 9.52 -2.69 -3.77
C LEU A 4 9.43 -2.67 -2.24
N HIS A 5 9.06 -1.52 -1.68
CA HIS A 5 8.87 -1.37 -0.25
C HIS A 5 7.40 -1.57 0.10
N VAL A 6 7.10 -2.61 0.85
CA VAL A 6 5.73 -3.02 1.18
C VAL A 6 5.45 -2.72 2.64
N ALA A 7 4.38 -2.00 2.93
CA ALA A 7 4.01 -1.67 4.30
C ALA A 7 2.53 -1.36 4.43
N ALA A 8 2.01 -1.47 5.64
CA ALA A 8 0.62 -1.12 5.96
C ALA A 8 0.46 0.30 6.47
N GLU A 9 1.55 1.00 6.75
CA GLU A 9 1.52 2.37 7.26
C GLU A 9 2.66 3.20 6.70
N VAL A 10 2.47 4.51 6.66
CA VAL A 10 3.45 5.48 6.20
C VAL A 10 3.16 6.83 6.86
N TYR A 11 4.16 7.43 7.51
CA TYR A 11 4.04 8.75 8.12
C TYR A 11 3.99 9.83 7.03
N PRO A 12 3.17 10.87 7.16
CA PRO A 12 2.22 11.15 8.24
C PRO A 12 0.80 10.63 7.96
N LEU A 13 0.56 9.90 6.89
CA LEU A 13 -0.79 9.54 6.45
C LEU A 13 -1.45 8.51 7.36
N VAL A 14 -0.71 7.47 7.71
CA VAL A 14 -1.17 6.41 8.62
C VAL A 14 0.00 6.04 9.50
N LYS A 15 -0.13 6.26 10.80
CA LYS A 15 0.93 5.95 11.77
C LYS A 15 0.34 5.35 13.03
N THR A 16 0.81 4.15 13.38
CA THR A 16 0.54 3.52 14.68
C THR A 16 1.80 3.33 15.50
N GLY A 17 2.96 3.27 14.85
CA GLY A 17 4.25 3.05 15.52
C GLY A 17 5.42 3.37 14.61
N GLY A 18 6.57 2.77 14.90
CA GLY A 18 7.85 3.07 14.22
C GLY A 18 7.90 2.65 12.77
N LEU A 19 7.07 1.68 12.34
CA LEU A 19 7.05 1.23 10.95
C LEU A 19 6.71 2.39 10.00
N ALA A 20 5.77 3.25 10.37
CA ALA A 20 5.38 4.39 9.54
C ALA A 20 6.56 5.33 9.28
N ASP A 21 7.40 5.55 10.28
CA ASP A 21 8.59 6.40 10.15
C ASP A 21 9.62 5.79 9.20
N VAL A 22 9.84 4.48 9.29
CA VAL A 22 10.75 3.76 8.37
C VAL A 22 10.21 3.82 6.94
N THR A 23 8.92 3.60 6.75
CA THR A 23 8.29 3.66 5.43
C THR A 23 8.38 5.05 4.81
N ALA A 24 8.36 6.10 5.62
CA ALA A 24 8.52 7.47 5.12
C ALA A 24 9.97 7.82 4.79
N ALA A 25 10.95 7.28 5.52
CA ALA A 25 12.35 7.70 5.43
C ALA A 25 13.21 6.80 4.54
N LEU A 26 13.02 5.49 4.58
CA LEU A 26 13.89 4.55 3.87
C LEU A 26 13.74 4.61 2.35
N PRO A 27 12.53 4.60 1.76
CA PRO A 27 12.41 4.65 0.31
C PRO A 27 13.08 5.88 -0.33
N PRO A 28 12.89 7.11 0.17
CA PRO A 28 13.61 8.26 -0.40
C PRO A 28 15.12 8.14 -0.27
N ALA A 29 15.63 7.60 0.85
CA ALA A 29 17.05 7.42 1.05
C ALA A 29 17.64 6.42 0.06
N LEU A 30 16.93 5.32 -0.21
CA LEU A 30 17.33 4.33 -1.22
C LEU A 30 17.32 4.94 -2.62
N ALA A 31 16.31 5.75 -2.93
CA ALA A 31 16.24 6.44 -4.23
C ALA A 31 17.42 7.40 -4.42
N GLN A 32 17.80 8.14 -3.39
CA GLN A 32 18.98 9.01 -3.43
C GLN A 32 20.28 8.22 -3.62
N ALA A 33 20.33 6.99 -3.12
CA ALA A 33 21.48 6.10 -3.31
C ALA A 33 21.49 5.42 -4.69
N GLY A 34 20.53 5.71 -5.57
CA GLY A 34 20.51 5.23 -6.94
C GLY A 34 19.58 4.04 -7.19
N ALA A 35 18.84 3.58 -6.21
CA ALA A 35 17.87 2.50 -6.41
C ALA A 35 16.59 3.01 -7.10
N ASP A 36 15.99 2.16 -7.93
CA ASP A 36 14.64 2.38 -8.47
C ASP A 36 13.64 1.85 -7.43
N VAL A 37 13.06 2.77 -6.66
CA VAL A 37 12.23 2.42 -5.51
C VAL A 37 10.77 2.73 -5.80
N ARG A 38 9.91 1.76 -5.52
CA ARG A 38 8.47 1.93 -5.50
C ARG A 38 7.91 1.44 -4.19
N LEU A 39 6.79 2.00 -3.76
CA LEU A 39 6.07 1.55 -2.57
C LEU A 39 4.85 0.73 -2.98
N LEU A 40 4.41 -0.13 -2.07
CA LEU A 40 3.10 -0.79 -2.14
C LEU A 40 2.40 -0.62 -0.81
N LEU A 41 1.23 -0.02 -0.84
CA LEU A 41 0.42 0.29 0.34
C LEU A 41 -1.01 -0.21 0.16
N PRO A 42 -1.70 -0.61 1.25
CA PRO A 42 -3.12 -0.88 1.17
C PRO A 42 -3.89 0.43 1.01
N GLY A 43 -5.00 0.38 0.29
CA GLY A 43 -5.85 1.53 0.02
C GLY A 43 -6.73 1.94 1.21
N LEU A 44 -6.10 2.26 2.33
CA LEU A 44 -6.78 2.88 3.46
C LEU A 44 -7.27 4.28 3.07
N PRO A 45 -8.33 4.80 3.70
CA PRO A 45 -8.89 6.10 3.27
C PRO A 45 -7.87 7.22 3.17
N ALA A 46 -7.01 7.39 4.18
CA ALA A 46 -6.01 8.45 4.18
C ALA A 46 -4.97 8.29 3.07
N ILE A 47 -4.65 7.06 2.68
CA ILE A 47 -3.70 6.78 1.61
C ILE A 47 -4.34 7.09 0.26
N LEU A 48 -5.57 6.60 0.02
CA LEU A 48 -6.29 6.88 -1.22
C LEU A 48 -6.47 8.37 -1.45
N ASP A 49 -6.75 9.13 -0.38
CA ASP A 49 -6.98 10.58 -0.49
C ASP A 49 -5.70 11.36 -0.80
N ALA A 50 -4.55 10.87 -0.36
CA ALA A 50 -3.28 11.60 -0.45
C ALA A 50 -2.47 11.29 -1.69
N VAL A 51 -2.58 10.07 -2.25
CA VAL A 51 -1.80 9.66 -3.41
C VAL A 51 -2.19 10.48 -4.63
N GLN A 52 -1.17 11.01 -5.34
CA GLN A 52 -1.36 11.92 -6.46
C GLN A 52 -1.36 11.17 -7.79
N SER A 53 -2.20 11.64 -8.71
CA SER A 53 -2.24 11.15 -10.10
C SER A 53 -2.45 9.64 -10.21
N ALA A 54 -3.20 9.06 -9.28
CA ALA A 54 -3.43 7.62 -9.26
C ALA A 54 -4.31 7.18 -10.45
N ARG A 55 -3.92 6.07 -11.07
CA ARG A 55 -4.68 5.43 -12.13
C ARG A 55 -4.68 3.92 -11.94
N THR A 56 -5.75 3.27 -12.35
CA THR A 56 -5.81 1.80 -12.32
C THR A 56 -4.86 1.23 -13.36
N VAL A 57 -3.95 0.36 -12.93
CA VAL A 57 -3.02 -0.33 -13.83
C VAL A 57 -3.38 -1.80 -13.99
N VAL A 58 -4.05 -2.40 -13.00
CA VAL A 58 -4.52 -3.79 -13.08
C VAL A 58 -5.87 -3.90 -12.41
N ASP A 59 -6.81 -4.58 -13.04
CA ASP A 59 -8.06 -5.02 -12.41
C ASP A 59 -7.90 -6.50 -12.04
N ILE A 60 -7.73 -6.78 -10.76
CA ILE A 60 -7.45 -8.13 -10.27
C ILE A 60 -8.76 -8.93 -10.15
N GLY A 61 -9.90 -8.25 -9.97
CA GLY A 61 -11.19 -8.89 -9.77
C GLY A 61 -11.42 -9.29 -8.32
N ALA A 62 -12.19 -10.34 -8.10
CA ALA A 62 -12.53 -10.79 -6.75
C ALA A 62 -11.45 -11.71 -6.20
N CYS A 63 -10.99 -11.45 -4.98
CA CYS A 63 -10.09 -12.33 -4.25
C CYS A 63 -10.04 -11.98 -2.76
N PHE A 64 -9.61 -12.94 -1.95
CA PHE A 64 -9.46 -12.79 -0.49
C PHE A 64 -10.70 -12.22 0.20
N GLY A 65 -11.89 -12.58 -0.28
CA GLY A 65 -13.15 -12.10 0.27
C GLY A 65 -13.58 -10.72 -0.20
N ALA A 66 -12.78 -10.01 -0.95
CA ALA A 66 -13.16 -8.75 -1.58
C ALA A 66 -13.85 -9.01 -2.92
N LEU A 67 -14.94 -8.29 -3.19
CA LEU A 67 -15.68 -8.44 -4.44
C LEU A 67 -14.94 -7.84 -5.62
N ARG A 68 -14.14 -6.82 -5.37
CA ARG A 68 -13.37 -6.13 -6.41
C ARG A 68 -12.06 -5.63 -5.83
N VAL A 69 -10.96 -5.97 -6.52
CA VAL A 69 -9.62 -5.51 -6.17
C VAL A 69 -9.00 -4.88 -7.41
N ARG A 70 -8.54 -3.64 -7.29
CA ARG A 70 -7.81 -2.94 -8.34
C ARG A 70 -6.47 -2.51 -7.81
N LEU A 71 -5.46 -2.53 -8.66
CA LEU A 71 -4.15 -1.98 -8.34
C LEU A 71 -4.02 -0.62 -9.00
N LEU A 72 -3.77 0.40 -8.20
CA LEU A 72 -3.53 1.75 -8.67
C LEU A 72 -2.03 2.04 -8.66
N LEU A 73 -1.58 2.89 -9.56
CA LEU A 73 -0.22 3.43 -9.55
C LEU A 73 -0.32 4.96 -9.55
N GLY A 74 0.33 5.58 -8.60
CA GLY A 74 0.36 7.03 -8.45
C GLY A 74 1.69 7.49 -7.91
N ARG A 75 1.69 8.68 -7.30
CA ARG A 75 2.89 9.31 -6.72
C ARG A 75 2.66 9.64 -5.27
N MET A 76 3.68 9.40 -4.44
CA MET A 76 3.66 9.83 -3.05
C MET A 76 3.70 11.35 -2.97
N PRO A 77 2.90 11.96 -2.06
CA PRO A 77 3.04 13.39 -1.80
C PRO A 77 4.44 13.67 -1.21
N GLY A 78 5.02 14.80 -1.59
CA GLY A 78 6.34 15.22 -1.11
C GLY A 78 7.50 14.62 -1.89
N THR A 79 7.71 13.32 -1.81
CA THR A 79 8.85 12.64 -2.46
C THR A 79 8.63 12.36 -3.95
N HIS A 80 7.37 12.32 -4.40
CA HIS A 80 6.98 11.95 -5.76
C HIS A 80 7.40 10.53 -6.19
N LEU A 81 7.75 9.67 -5.24
CA LEU A 81 8.07 8.29 -5.55
C LEU A 81 6.85 7.54 -6.08
N PRO A 82 7.04 6.63 -7.04
CA PRO A 82 5.93 5.79 -7.50
C PRO A 82 5.39 4.93 -6.37
N VAL A 83 4.08 4.85 -6.27
CA VAL A 83 3.41 4.05 -5.25
C VAL A 83 2.26 3.26 -5.86
N TYR A 84 2.27 1.96 -5.60
CA TYR A 84 1.13 1.11 -5.87
C TYR A 84 0.20 1.13 -4.67
N VAL A 85 -1.08 1.25 -4.92
CA VAL A 85 -2.12 1.22 -3.89
C VAL A 85 -3.13 0.15 -4.24
N ILE A 86 -3.40 -0.74 -3.31
CA ILE A 86 -4.42 -1.77 -3.49
C ILE A 86 -5.78 -1.17 -3.15
N ASP A 87 -6.62 -0.96 -4.16
CA ASP A 87 -7.98 -0.49 -3.96
C ASP A 87 -8.91 -1.69 -3.82
N ALA A 88 -9.19 -2.07 -2.59
CA ALA A 88 -10.09 -3.15 -2.22
C ALA A 88 -11.05 -2.61 -1.14
N PRO A 89 -12.12 -1.89 -1.52
CA PRO A 89 -12.94 -1.15 -0.56
C PRO A 89 -13.49 -2.02 0.56
N HIS A 90 -13.88 -3.25 0.26
CA HIS A 90 -14.42 -4.17 1.26
C HIS A 90 -13.42 -4.48 2.39
N LEU A 91 -12.13 -4.51 2.08
CA LEU A 91 -11.10 -4.86 3.05
C LEU A 91 -10.44 -3.63 3.69
N TYR A 92 -10.21 -2.58 2.94
CA TYR A 92 -9.35 -1.48 3.38
C TYR A 92 -10.06 -0.14 3.55
N ARG A 93 -11.15 0.11 2.84
CA ARG A 93 -11.82 1.42 2.91
C ARG A 93 -12.76 1.46 4.11
N ARG A 94 -12.16 1.48 5.30
CA ARG A 94 -12.86 1.42 6.59
C ARG A 94 -12.32 2.49 7.52
N PRO A 95 -13.17 3.02 8.45
CA PRO A 95 -12.67 3.89 9.51
C PRO A 95 -11.81 3.09 10.50
N GLY A 96 -10.97 3.77 11.26
CA GLY A 96 -10.07 3.15 12.22
C GLY A 96 -8.64 3.12 11.73
N GLY A 97 -7.84 2.22 12.26
CA GLY A 97 -6.43 2.09 11.92
C GLY A 97 -6.16 0.96 10.93
N PRO A 98 -4.89 0.77 10.56
CA PRO A 98 -4.53 -0.31 9.64
C PRO A 98 -4.70 -1.70 10.24
N TYR A 99 -4.72 -1.83 11.56
CA TYR A 99 -4.80 -3.11 12.26
C TYR A 99 -6.06 -3.26 13.09
N GLN A 100 -6.69 -2.17 13.49
CA GLN A 100 -7.77 -2.15 14.46
C GLN A 100 -8.95 -1.32 13.97
N ALA A 101 -10.14 -1.77 14.39
CA ALA A 101 -11.38 -1.02 14.22
C ALA A 101 -11.40 0.21 15.15
N PRO A 102 -12.36 1.14 14.96
CA PRO A 102 -12.47 2.33 15.81
C PRO A 102 -12.63 2.01 17.30
N ASP A 103 -13.15 0.84 17.66
CA ASP A 103 -13.32 0.38 19.04
C ASP A 103 -12.03 -0.16 19.67
N GLY A 104 -10.92 -0.17 18.95
CA GLY A 104 -9.63 -0.65 19.42
C GLY A 104 -9.40 -2.14 19.28
N GLN A 105 -10.39 -2.89 18.79
CA GLN A 105 -10.24 -4.33 18.55
C GLN A 105 -9.68 -4.59 17.15
N GLU A 106 -8.88 -5.66 17.03
CA GLU A 106 -8.37 -6.06 15.73
C GLU A 106 -9.51 -6.42 14.78
N TRP A 107 -9.34 -6.09 13.50
CA TRP A 107 -10.29 -6.52 12.48
C TRP A 107 -10.33 -8.04 12.42
N THR A 108 -11.52 -8.60 12.40
CA THR A 108 -11.70 -10.07 12.36
C THR A 108 -11.18 -10.69 11.08
N ASP A 109 -11.08 -9.93 10.00
CA ASP A 109 -10.57 -10.38 8.71
C ASP A 109 -9.15 -9.91 8.41
N ASN A 110 -8.36 -9.61 9.43
CA ASN A 110 -6.96 -9.17 9.24
C ASN A 110 -6.14 -10.19 8.46
N LEU A 111 -6.38 -11.48 8.61
CA LEU A 111 -5.68 -12.49 7.82
C LEU A 111 -5.85 -12.24 6.32
N ARG A 112 -7.09 -11.98 5.87
CA ARG A 112 -7.38 -11.70 4.46
C ARG A 112 -6.79 -10.37 4.01
N ARG A 113 -6.87 -9.36 4.86
CA ARG A 113 -6.35 -8.02 4.57
C ARG A 113 -4.85 -8.05 4.33
N PHE A 114 -4.10 -8.72 5.21
CA PHE A 114 -2.66 -8.83 5.06
C PHE A 114 -2.23 -9.90 4.04
N ALA A 115 -3.01 -10.95 3.86
CA ALA A 115 -2.73 -11.92 2.81
C ALA A 115 -2.83 -11.29 1.42
N LEU A 116 -3.80 -10.41 1.19
CA LEU A 116 -3.90 -9.69 -0.08
C LEU A 116 -2.69 -8.81 -0.31
N LEU A 117 -2.24 -8.08 0.70
CA LEU A 117 -1.04 -7.23 0.59
C LEU A 117 0.18 -8.05 0.20
N GLY A 118 0.43 -9.17 0.88
CA GLY A 118 1.55 -10.05 0.58
C GLY A 118 1.44 -10.71 -0.80
N TRP A 119 0.24 -11.10 -1.20
CA TRP A 119 0.00 -11.71 -2.50
C TRP A 119 0.29 -10.74 -3.66
N VAL A 120 -0.19 -9.51 -3.54
CA VAL A 120 0.09 -8.47 -4.56
C VAL A 120 1.60 -8.16 -4.59
N ALA A 121 2.22 -8.05 -3.43
CA ALA A 121 3.67 -7.81 -3.34
C ALA A 121 4.46 -8.90 -4.07
N ALA A 122 4.11 -10.17 -3.85
CA ALA A 122 4.79 -11.29 -4.51
C ALA A 122 4.63 -11.24 -6.03
N HIS A 123 3.44 -10.88 -6.52
CA HIS A 123 3.19 -10.79 -7.96
C HIS A 123 3.94 -9.62 -8.59
N LEU A 124 3.98 -8.47 -7.95
CA LEU A 124 4.77 -7.33 -8.43
C LEU A 124 6.26 -7.63 -8.45
N ALA A 125 6.78 -8.30 -7.42
CA ALA A 125 8.18 -8.65 -7.34
C ALA A 125 8.58 -9.70 -8.39
N ALA A 126 7.69 -10.62 -8.73
CA ALA A 126 7.94 -11.66 -9.73
C ALA A 126 7.78 -11.15 -11.16
N ASP A 127 6.99 -10.11 -11.38
CA ASP A 127 6.72 -9.55 -12.71
C ASP A 127 7.74 -8.44 -13.01
N ASP A 128 8.87 -8.85 -13.57
CA ASP A 128 9.95 -7.91 -13.91
C ASP A 128 9.60 -7.00 -15.09
N ALA A 129 8.50 -7.24 -15.77
CA ALA A 129 8.02 -6.41 -16.88
C ALA A 129 7.15 -5.25 -16.42
N ASP A 130 6.95 -5.09 -15.14
CA ASP A 130 6.13 -4.02 -14.60
C ASP A 130 6.69 -2.64 -14.98
N PRO A 131 5.88 -1.81 -15.61
CA PRO A 131 6.30 -0.50 -16.06
C PRO A 131 6.63 0.46 -14.93
#